data_0875c2daf9cb21c43109d181bb463014
#
_entry.id   0875c2daf9cb21c43109d181bb463014
#
_cell.length_a   1.000
_cell.length_b   1.000
_cell.length_c   1.000
_cell.angle_alpha   90.00
_cell.angle_beta   90.00
_cell.angle_gamma   90.00
#
_symmetry.space_group_name_H-M   'P 1'
#
loop_
_entity.id
_entity.type
_entity.pdbx_description
1 polymer ?
#
loop_
_entity_poly.entity_id
_entity_poly.type
_entity_poly.pdbx_seq_one_letter_code
_entity_poly.pdbx_strand_id
1 'polypeptide(L)'
;MSGTVIFFLVAYYVVVLGIGYWAMQRGGAEDLEGYLLGGRQVGPMATALTLQSTSMSGYMFLGAGGLGFTQGYWAMWFAAGDIGGGVLNLSVIGRRMRKLSEMFGALTSIEYLEKRYPSPAVRLFAGVLTVFLLGFYVLAQLIAGGKGMALVTGIPYPIALAIAVGIILLYTFMGGYLAVAYTDFFQSLIMLVGVLWIAIAALTHLGGLTAANQAIADVDPTLLSAWGRGLGFEGQWGVAAGAVLIFSVGLLGWPHVVTRHMAMSKPATARRAGLWATAWNLLFVPTPYLVGILAILILPGLEDPEMAIFEVAGLLLPAAATGLVMAAIMAAIMSTADSLLLQTGSIASRDLYERFINPKATERQMVMVSRALVLAIAVIGYVVALVEPPTVFGIVIFATSVLGSAFLPSYFCAVWWKKANTPGALASMVVGASVAFFWEYLGLVETTQLAPMLTGVVSSSVTMVVVSLATQKISPVPTYVHEIMDEAAVVGPIPKRLMAVSDTSLGPEAAAIDVALGRGPRDE
;
A
#
# COMPACT_ATOMS: atom_id res chain seq x y z
N MET A 1 19.65 21.13 13.81
CA MET A 1 18.59 21.99 13.22
C MET A 1 18.03 23.01 14.21
N SER A 2 17.34 24.06 13.72
CA SER A 2 16.79 25.11 14.59
C SER A 2 15.62 24.60 15.45
N GLY A 3 15.43 25.20 16.65
CA GLY A 3 14.28 24.86 17.51
C GLY A 3 12.93 25.06 16.82
N THR A 4 12.86 25.94 15.80
CA THR A 4 11.68 26.15 14.97
C THR A 4 11.28 24.91 14.17
N VAL A 5 12.25 24.19 13.59
CA VAL A 5 11.98 22.93 12.84
C VAL A 5 11.39 21.87 13.77
N ILE A 6 12.00 21.71 14.96
CA ILE A 6 11.52 20.75 15.98
C ILE A 6 10.12 21.14 16.45
N PHE A 7 9.83 22.43 16.63
CA PHE A 7 8.50 22.90 17.01
C PHE A 7 7.42 22.48 16.00
N PHE A 8 7.64 22.68 14.70
CA PHE A 8 6.67 22.29 13.68
C PHE A 8 6.47 20.77 13.61
N LEU A 9 7.55 19.99 13.78
CA LEU A 9 7.46 18.54 13.84
C LEU A 9 6.67 18.04 15.05
N VAL A 10 6.93 18.61 16.24
CA VAL A 10 6.18 18.29 17.46
C VAL A 10 4.71 18.70 17.33
N ALA A 11 4.43 19.88 16.79
CA ALA A 11 3.07 20.35 16.53
C ALA A 11 2.32 19.40 15.60
N TYR A 12 2.98 18.91 14.53
CA TYR A 12 2.43 17.88 13.64
C TYR A 12 2.06 16.60 14.43
N TYR A 13 2.95 16.06 15.26
CA TYR A 13 2.66 14.86 16.05
C TYR A 13 1.50 15.06 17.02
N VAL A 14 1.43 16.21 17.69
CA VAL A 14 0.31 16.53 18.59
C VAL A 14 -1.02 16.55 17.83
N VAL A 15 -1.06 17.14 16.63
CA VAL A 15 -2.27 17.17 15.80
C VAL A 15 -2.67 15.77 15.35
N VAL A 16 -1.74 14.96 14.87
CA VAL A 16 -2.02 13.57 14.42
C VAL A 16 -2.53 12.71 15.58
N LEU A 17 -1.89 12.78 16.75
CA LEU A 17 -2.36 12.09 17.96
C LEU A 17 -3.75 12.57 18.39
N GLY A 18 -4.02 13.88 18.30
CA GLY A 18 -5.32 14.46 18.60
C GLY A 18 -6.41 13.96 17.65
N ILE A 19 -6.13 13.87 16.34
CA ILE A 19 -7.06 13.31 15.34
C ILE A 19 -7.30 11.83 15.61
N GLY A 20 -6.25 11.05 15.87
CA GLY A 20 -6.36 9.63 16.20
C GLY A 20 -7.24 9.40 17.43
N TYR A 21 -7.02 10.16 18.48
CA TYR A 21 -7.83 10.12 19.72
C TYR A 21 -9.29 10.49 19.48
N TRP A 22 -9.54 11.58 18.73
CA TRP A 22 -10.88 12.00 18.36
C TRP A 22 -11.63 10.94 17.54
N ALA A 23 -10.95 10.32 16.58
CA ALA A 23 -11.52 9.25 15.76
C ALA A 23 -11.83 8.00 16.59
N MET A 24 -10.97 7.64 17.53
CA MET A 24 -11.20 6.55 18.48
C MET A 24 -12.49 6.76 19.29
N GLN A 25 -12.77 7.99 19.75
CA GLN A 25 -13.99 8.29 20.53
C GLN A 25 -15.27 8.24 19.70
N ARG A 26 -15.19 8.39 18.37
CA ARG A 26 -16.38 8.43 17.48
C ARG A 26 -16.89 7.08 17.01
N GLY A 27 -16.23 6.03 17.40
CA GLY A 27 -16.77 4.70 17.25
C GLY A 27 -16.06 3.81 16.23
N GLY A 28 -16.28 2.54 16.39
CA GLY A 28 -15.85 1.48 15.48
C GLY A 28 -14.82 0.53 16.04
N ALA A 29 -14.20 0.83 17.20
CA ALA A 29 -13.25 -0.10 17.81
C ALA A 29 -13.90 -1.08 18.81
N GLU A 30 -15.22 -1.04 18.95
CA GLU A 30 -15.98 -1.89 19.89
C GLU A 30 -16.28 -3.26 19.29
N ASP A 31 -16.56 -3.31 17.99
CA ASP A 31 -16.76 -4.55 17.22
C ASP A 31 -15.62 -4.78 16.21
N LEU A 32 -15.55 -5.98 15.69
CA LEU A 32 -14.48 -6.37 14.78
C LEU A 32 -14.58 -5.66 13.42
N GLU A 33 -15.77 -5.43 12.88
CA GLU A 33 -15.97 -4.70 11.62
C GLU A 33 -15.56 -3.24 11.77
N GLY A 34 -15.89 -2.61 12.88
CA GLY A 34 -15.44 -1.26 13.21
C GLY A 34 -13.93 -1.17 13.30
N TYR A 35 -13.29 -2.11 13.98
CA TYR A 35 -11.83 -2.12 14.11
C TYR A 35 -11.12 -2.36 12.78
N LEU A 36 -11.59 -3.32 11.94
CA LEU A 36 -10.92 -3.74 10.70
C LEU A 36 -11.27 -2.86 9.49
N LEU A 37 -12.50 -2.35 9.40
CA LEU A 37 -13.03 -1.64 8.21
C LEU A 37 -13.65 -0.27 8.55
N GLY A 38 -13.55 0.19 9.80
CA GLY A 38 -14.17 1.45 10.22
C GLY A 38 -15.69 1.44 10.07
N GLY A 39 -16.35 0.28 10.27
CA GLY A 39 -17.79 0.10 10.08
C GLY A 39 -18.27 0.42 8.65
N ARG A 40 -17.37 0.34 7.67
CA ARG A 40 -17.64 0.68 6.25
C ARG A 40 -18.27 2.09 6.08
N GLN A 41 -17.74 3.07 6.81
CA GLN A 41 -18.30 4.44 6.84
C GLN A 41 -17.42 5.48 6.10
N VAL A 42 -16.32 5.07 5.48
CA VAL A 42 -15.36 5.99 4.89
C VAL A 42 -15.92 6.67 3.64
N GLY A 43 -15.96 7.99 3.69
CA GLY A 43 -16.46 8.83 2.60
C GLY A 43 -15.50 8.97 1.42
N PRO A 44 -15.92 9.57 0.28
CA PRO A 44 -15.13 9.52 -0.96
C PRO A 44 -13.77 10.22 -0.86
N MET A 45 -13.69 11.38 -0.22
CA MET A 45 -12.44 12.12 -0.12
C MET A 45 -11.48 11.43 0.86
N ALA A 46 -11.98 10.95 2.01
CA ALA A 46 -11.17 10.18 2.94
C ALA A 46 -10.68 8.86 2.32
N THR A 47 -11.54 8.15 1.56
CA THR A 47 -11.12 6.94 0.81
C THR A 47 -10.00 7.24 -0.18
N ALA A 48 -10.11 8.34 -0.94
CA ALA A 48 -9.09 8.74 -1.89
C ALA A 48 -7.76 9.04 -1.18
N LEU A 49 -7.81 9.90 -0.17
CA LEU A 49 -6.62 10.40 0.48
C LEU A 49 -5.94 9.35 1.37
N THR A 50 -6.68 8.47 2.06
CA THR A 50 -6.07 7.32 2.76
C THR A 50 -5.46 6.31 1.78
N LEU A 51 -6.10 6.08 0.61
CA LEU A 51 -5.52 5.23 -0.43
C LEU A 51 -4.19 5.80 -0.92
N GLN A 52 -4.15 7.10 -1.20
CA GLN A 52 -2.96 7.75 -1.74
C GLN A 52 -1.87 7.89 -0.69
N SER A 53 -2.16 8.38 0.51
CA SER A 53 -1.14 8.54 1.55
C SER A 53 -0.46 7.23 1.95
N THR A 54 -1.23 6.13 1.97
CA THR A 54 -0.66 4.80 2.26
C THR A 54 0.13 4.23 1.10
N SER A 55 -0.29 4.48 -0.15
CA SER A 55 0.45 4.03 -1.33
C SER A 55 1.71 4.85 -1.57
N MET A 56 1.65 6.17 -1.28
CA MET A 56 2.74 7.13 -1.43
C MET A 56 3.51 7.27 -0.12
N SER A 57 4.23 6.22 0.24
CA SER A 57 4.94 6.05 1.51
C SER A 57 6.23 6.89 1.60
N GLY A 58 7.04 6.61 2.62
CA GLY A 58 8.39 7.16 2.73
C GLY A 58 9.26 6.96 1.48
N TYR A 59 8.96 5.95 0.64
CA TYR A 59 9.66 5.75 -0.61
C TYR A 59 9.55 6.95 -1.57
N MET A 60 8.46 7.72 -1.51
CA MET A 60 8.31 8.90 -2.39
C MET A 60 9.29 10.01 -2.04
N PHE A 61 9.59 10.20 -0.77
CA PHE A 61 10.52 11.26 -0.37
C PHE A 61 11.98 10.81 -0.37
N LEU A 62 12.24 9.56 0.00
CA LEU A 62 13.59 9.00 -0.04
C LEU A 62 13.86 8.35 -1.40
N GLY A 63 13.11 7.29 -1.72
CA GLY A 63 13.37 6.50 -2.91
C GLY A 63 13.13 7.23 -4.23
N ALA A 64 12.00 7.92 -4.39
CA ALA A 64 11.70 8.66 -5.62
C ALA A 64 12.62 9.87 -5.80
N GLY A 65 12.93 10.58 -4.70
CA GLY A 65 13.94 11.65 -4.70
C GLY A 65 15.32 11.15 -5.09
N GLY A 66 15.77 10.05 -4.47
CA GLY A 66 17.04 9.41 -4.78
C GLY A 66 17.13 8.87 -6.21
N LEU A 67 16.04 8.28 -6.70
CA LEU A 67 15.96 7.79 -8.09
C LEU A 67 16.01 8.96 -9.09
N GLY A 68 15.30 10.05 -8.82
CA GLY A 68 15.39 11.28 -9.62
C GLY A 68 16.80 11.83 -9.66
N PHE A 69 17.50 11.85 -8.51
CA PHE A 69 18.89 12.31 -8.40
C PHE A 69 19.86 11.43 -9.21
N THR A 70 19.70 10.10 -9.16
CA THR A 70 20.64 9.17 -9.80
C THR A 70 20.34 8.91 -11.27
N GLN A 71 19.06 8.88 -11.66
CA GLN A 71 18.59 8.44 -12.99
C GLN A 71 17.97 9.56 -13.84
N GLY A 72 17.81 10.75 -13.29
CA GLY A 72 17.19 11.84 -14.02
C GLY A 72 15.73 11.54 -14.43
N TYR A 73 15.36 11.99 -15.64
CA TYR A 73 13.97 11.84 -16.15
C TYR A 73 13.52 10.39 -16.38
N TRP A 74 14.42 9.44 -16.48
CA TRP A 74 14.04 8.03 -16.53
C TRP A 74 13.20 7.60 -15.31
N ALA A 75 13.47 8.19 -14.14
CA ALA A 75 12.71 7.93 -12.92
C ALA A 75 11.20 8.24 -13.06
N MET A 76 10.81 9.09 -14.00
CA MET A 76 9.41 9.46 -14.24
C MET A 76 8.54 8.30 -14.75
N TRP A 77 9.11 7.16 -15.16
CA TRP A 77 8.32 5.97 -15.46
C TRP A 77 7.56 5.44 -14.25
N PHE A 78 8.16 5.49 -13.07
CA PHE A 78 7.48 5.17 -11.82
C PHE A 78 6.34 6.16 -11.53
N ALA A 79 6.60 7.46 -11.70
CA ALA A 79 5.57 8.49 -11.57
C ALA A 79 4.39 8.27 -12.53
N ALA A 80 4.65 7.88 -13.77
CA ALA A 80 3.60 7.58 -14.74
C ALA A 80 2.70 6.42 -14.28
N GLY A 81 3.28 5.40 -13.64
CA GLY A 81 2.54 4.31 -13.01
C GLY A 81 1.64 4.79 -11.87
N ASP A 82 2.21 5.52 -10.92
CA ASP A 82 1.52 6.04 -9.74
C ASP A 82 0.37 6.99 -10.07
N ILE A 83 0.54 7.86 -11.07
CA ILE A 83 -0.53 8.78 -11.51
C ILE A 83 -1.79 7.99 -11.89
N GLY A 84 -1.62 6.90 -12.65
CA GLY A 84 -2.72 6.03 -13.06
C GLY A 84 -3.29 5.16 -11.95
N GLY A 85 -2.46 4.82 -10.95
CA GLY A 85 -2.75 3.79 -9.95
C GLY A 85 -4.04 4.01 -9.18
N GLY A 86 -4.26 5.21 -8.65
CA GLY A 86 -5.45 5.52 -7.86
C GLY A 86 -6.75 5.42 -8.64
N VAL A 87 -6.82 5.97 -9.86
CA VAL A 87 -8.02 5.91 -10.69
C VAL A 87 -8.28 4.50 -11.21
N LEU A 88 -7.24 3.77 -11.61
CA LEU A 88 -7.38 2.38 -12.06
C LEU A 88 -7.90 1.48 -10.96
N ASN A 89 -7.34 1.58 -9.74
CA ASN A 89 -7.78 0.82 -8.59
C ASN A 89 -9.28 1.00 -8.30
N LEU A 90 -9.69 2.25 -8.11
CA LEU A 90 -11.06 2.58 -7.74
C LEU A 90 -12.05 2.31 -8.87
N SER A 91 -11.64 2.47 -10.14
CA SER A 91 -12.50 2.24 -11.31
C SER A 91 -12.64 0.76 -11.64
N VAL A 92 -11.52 0.01 -11.61
CA VAL A 92 -11.51 -1.39 -12.05
C VAL A 92 -12.13 -2.31 -11.02
N ILE A 93 -11.69 -2.24 -9.75
CA ILE A 93 -12.21 -3.16 -8.73
C ILE A 93 -13.03 -2.49 -7.63
N GLY A 94 -12.83 -1.21 -7.34
CA GLY A 94 -13.34 -0.57 -6.13
C GLY A 94 -14.84 -0.73 -5.91
N ARG A 95 -15.67 -0.39 -6.91
CA ARG A 95 -17.14 -0.50 -6.78
C ARG A 95 -17.60 -1.95 -6.56
N ARG A 96 -17.05 -2.88 -7.35
CA ARG A 96 -17.44 -4.30 -7.25
C ARG A 96 -16.89 -4.94 -5.99
N MET A 97 -15.65 -4.63 -5.63
CA MET A 97 -15.03 -5.14 -4.40
C MET A 97 -15.83 -4.73 -3.17
N ARG A 98 -16.29 -3.46 -3.11
CA ARG A 98 -17.13 -3.00 -2.01
C ARG A 98 -18.45 -3.81 -1.89
N LYS A 99 -19.11 -4.12 -3.02
CA LYS A 99 -20.29 -4.96 -3.04
C LYS A 99 -19.98 -6.42 -2.68
N LEU A 100 -19.02 -7.00 -3.37
CA LEU A 100 -18.67 -8.41 -3.20
C LEU A 100 -18.21 -8.72 -1.77
N SER A 101 -17.37 -7.86 -1.19
CA SER A 101 -16.89 -8.06 0.19
C SER A 101 -18.01 -8.03 1.22
N GLU A 102 -19.04 -7.19 1.02
CA GLU A 102 -20.20 -7.15 1.89
C GLU A 102 -21.11 -8.37 1.69
N MET A 103 -21.38 -8.74 0.43
CA MET A 103 -22.21 -9.90 0.10
C MET A 103 -21.59 -11.23 0.54
N PHE A 104 -20.26 -11.34 0.48
CA PHE A 104 -19.53 -12.47 1.05
C PHE A 104 -19.35 -12.37 2.58
N GLY A 105 -19.71 -11.25 3.22
CA GLY A 105 -19.46 -11.02 4.64
C GLY A 105 -17.98 -11.05 5.03
N ALA A 106 -17.09 -10.62 4.13
CA ALA A 106 -15.64 -10.65 4.37
C ALA A 106 -15.19 -9.38 5.10
N LEU A 107 -14.39 -9.54 6.16
CA LEU A 107 -13.83 -8.44 6.95
C LEU A 107 -12.37 -8.14 6.58
N THR A 108 -11.65 -9.09 5.98
CA THR A 108 -10.30 -8.88 5.46
C THR A 108 -10.25 -9.18 3.97
N SER A 109 -9.24 -8.63 3.29
CA SER A 109 -9.01 -8.91 1.88
C SER A 109 -8.61 -10.38 1.63
N ILE A 110 -8.00 -11.03 2.60
CA ILE A 110 -7.62 -12.45 2.55
C ILE A 110 -8.85 -13.35 2.79
N GLU A 111 -9.70 -13.02 3.77
CA GLU A 111 -10.98 -13.69 3.98
C GLU A 111 -11.86 -13.63 2.72
N TYR A 112 -11.85 -12.49 2.01
CA TYR A 112 -12.54 -12.36 0.73
C TYR A 112 -12.03 -13.37 -0.30
N LEU A 113 -10.72 -13.57 -0.41
CA LEU A 113 -10.16 -14.58 -1.33
C LEU A 113 -10.61 -16.00 -0.96
N GLU A 114 -10.60 -16.38 0.33
CA GLU A 114 -11.10 -17.70 0.76
C GLU A 114 -12.58 -17.89 0.41
N LYS A 115 -13.42 -16.88 0.64
CA LYS A 115 -14.86 -16.97 0.35
C LYS A 115 -15.15 -17.01 -1.15
N ARG A 116 -14.32 -16.34 -1.95
CA ARG A 116 -14.43 -16.38 -3.42
C ARG A 116 -13.84 -17.66 -4.02
N TYR A 117 -12.77 -18.18 -3.45
CA TYR A 117 -12.08 -19.42 -3.82
C TYR A 117 -12.09 -20.37 -2.62
N PRO A 118 -13.18 -21.09 -2.39
CA PRO A 118 -13.40 -21.81 -1.13
C PRO A 118 -12.33 -22.87 -0.85
N SER A 119 -11.32 -22.48 -0.06
CA SER A 119 -10.28 -23.39 0.41
C SER A 119 -9.48 -22.76 1.56
N PRO A 120 -9.30 -23.49 2.67
CA PRO A 120 -8.41 -23.05 3.75
C PRO A 120 -6.96 -22.83 3.28
N ALA A 121 -6.50 -23.58 2.26
CA ALA A 121 -5.16 -23.41 1.70
C ALA A 121 -4.97 -22.02 1.05
N VAL A 122 -6.01 -21.48 0.39
CA VAL A 122 -5.99 -20.12 -0.17
C VAL A 122 -5.78 -19.11 0.95
N ARG A 123 -6.54 -19.21 2.05
CA ARG A 123 -6.43 -18.29 3.18
C ARG A 123 -5.08 -18.40 3.88
N LEU A 124 -4.61 -19.64 4.11
CA LEU A 124 -3.33 -19.87 4.75
C LEU A 124 -2.16 -19.29 3.93
N PHE A 125 -2.08 -19.67 2.65
CA PHE A 125 -1.02 -19.21 1.77
C PHE A 125 -1.04 -17.68 1.62
N ALA A 126 -2.21 -17.13 1.30
CA ALA A 126 -2.38 -15.69 1.11
C ALA A 126 -2.10 -14.91 2.40
N GLY A 127 -2.55 -15.40 3.56
CA GLY A 127 -2.31 -14.77 4.86
C GLY A 127 -0.84 -14.77 5.24
N VAL A 128 -0.16 -15.92 5.14
CA VAL A 128 1.28 -16.03 5.47
C VAL A 128 2.12 -15.16 4.54
N LEU A 129 1.89 -15.25 3.23
CA LEU A 129 2.62 -14.44 2.25
C LEU A 129 2.41 -12.94 2.49
N THR A 130 1.19 -12.53 2.78
CA THR A 130 0.87 -11.12 3.05
C THR A 130 1.55 -10.62 4.32
N VAL A 131 1.46 -11.35 5.43
CA VAL A 131 2.11 -10.97 6.70
C VAL A 131 3.62 -10.83 6.52
N PHE A 132 4.23 -11.77 5.80
CA PHE A 132 5.67 -11.74 5.54
C PHE A 132 6.08 -10.52 4.70
N LEU A 133 5.45 -10.29 3.55
CA LEU A 133 5.82 -9.21 2.64
C LEU A 133 5.45 -7.82 3.15
N LEU A 134 4.29 -7.68 3.83
CA LEU A 134 3.96 -6.42 4.49
C LEU A 134 4.93 -6.13 5.65
N GLY A 135 5.47 -7.16 6.32
CA GLY A 135 6.53 -7.01 7.30
C GLY A 135 7.79 -6.36 6.73
N PHE A 136 8.22 -6.74 5.52
CA PHE A 136 9.31 -6.06 4.81
C PHE A 136 8.95 -4.61 4.47
N TYR A 137 7.72 -4.37 4.04
CA TYR A 137 7.30 -3.00 3.72
C TYR A 137 7.24 -2.13 4.98
N VAL A 138 6.76 -2.65 6.12
CA VAL A 138 6.86 -1.98 7.43
C VAL A 138 8.31 -1.66 7.78
N LEU A 139 9.23 -2.64 7.63
CA LEU A 139 10.66 -2.44 7.89
C LEU A 139 11.20 -1.23 7.12
N ALA A 140 10.89 -1.12 5.82
CA ALA A 140 11.30 0.02 5.00
C ALA A 140 10.79 1.37 5.59
N GLN A 141 9.54 1.42 6.09
CA GLN A 141 9.00 2.62 6.72
C GLN A 141 9.69 2.95 8.06
N LEU A 142 10.04 1.94 8.86
CA LEU A 142 10.76 2.15 10.11
C LEU A 142 12.17 2.72 9.85
N ILE A 143 12.89 2.20 8.86
CA ILE A 143 14.21 2.70 8.46
C ILE A 143 14.09 4.15 7.98
N ALA A 144 13.12 4.43 7.09
CA ALA A 144 12.87 5.79 6.60
C ALA A 144 12.56 6.77 7.75
N GLY A 145 11.71 6.34 8.70
CA GLY A 145 11.37 7.13 9.89
C GLY A 145 12.57 7.39 10.78
N GLY A 146 13.41 6.39 11.00
CA GLY A 146 14.65 6.50 11.77
C GLY A 146 15.65 7.46 11.11
N LYS A 147 15.93 7.30 9.80
CA LYS A 147 16.79 8.20 9.02
C LYS A 147 16.27 9.65 9.05
N GLY A 148 14.98 9.85 8.76
CA GLY A 148 14.37 11.18 8.79
C GLY A 148 14.42 11.84 10.16
N MET A 149 14.11 11.09 11.22
CA MET A 149 14.16 11.59 12.60
C MET A 149 15.61 11.93 13.02
N ALA A 150 16.58 11.08 12.68
CA ALA A 150 18.00 11.33 12.98
C ALA A 150 18.49 12.62 12.31
N LEU A 151 18.15 12.81 11.04
CA LEU A 151 18.53 14.01 10.30
C LEU A 151 17.91 15.28 10.90
N VAL A 152 16.62 15.25 11.23
CA VAL A 152 15.89 16.41 11.76
C VAL A 152 16.35 16.80 13.16
N THR A 153 16.64 15.80 14.01
CA THR A 153 16.97 16.05 15.42
C THR A 153 18.46 16.12 15.70
N GLY A 154 19.28 15.51 14.84
CA GLY A 154 20.73 15.36 15.05
C GLY A 154 21.09 14.32 16.11
N ILE A 155 20.12 13.51 16.58
CA ILE A 155 20.38 12.43 17.52
C ILE A 155 20.84 11.16 16.79
N PRO A 156 21.59 10.26 17.46
CA PRO A 156 22.03 9.00 16.85
C PRO A 156 20.87 8.17 16.31
N TYR A 157 21.08 7.55 15.15
CA TYR A 157 20.07 6.77 14.43
C TYR A 157 19.30 5.75 15.31
N PRO A 158 19.94 4.92 16.16
CA PRO A 158 19.20 3.96 16.97
C PRO A 158 18.18 4.61 17.93
N ILE A 159 18.49 5.79 18.46
CA ILE A 159 17.58 6.53 19.34
C ILE A 159 16.47 7.18 18.50
N ALA A 160 16.81 7.78 17.37
CA ALA A 160 15.86 8.36 16.43
C ALA A 160 14.85 7.31 15.93
N LEU A 161 15.34 6.13 15.57
CA LEU A 161 14.52 4.99 15.17
C LEU A 161 13.58 4.54 16.30
N ALA A 162 14.07 4.43 17.54
CA ALA A 162 13.24 4.07 18.70
C ALA A 162 12.10 5.08 18.91
N ILE A 163 12.39 6.37 18.79
CA ILE A 163 11.37 7.44 18.92
C ILE A 163 10.35 7.34 17.79
N ALA A 164 10.79 7.18 16.53
CA ALA A 164 9.91 7.06 15.38
C ALA A 164 8.97 5.85 15.51
N VAL A 165 9.52 4.68 15.85
CA VAL A 165 8.74 3.44 16.09
C VAL A 165 7.77 3.62 17.25
N GLY A 166 8.20 4.24 18.35
CA GLY A 166 7.36 4.51 19.52
C GLY A 166 6.16 5.40 19.17
N ILE A 167 6.35 6.46 18.39
CA ILE A 167 5.28 7.35 17.94
C ILE A 167 4.29 6.60 17.04
N ILE A 168 4.79 5.84 16.05
CA ILE A 168 3.95 5.04 15.15
C ILE A 168 3.10 4.05 15.95
N LEU A 169 3.70 3.32 16.88
CA LEU A 169 2.97 2.37 17.72
C LEU A 169 1.91 3.06 18.58
N LEU A 170 2.23 4.20 19.17
CA LEU A 170 1.32 4.89 20.08
C LEU A 170 -0.02 5.19 19.44
N TYR A 171 -0.06 5.76 18.25
CA TYR A 171 -1.33 6.09 17.61
C TYR A 171 -1.97 4.92 16.85
N THR A 172 -1.17 3.96 16.33
CA THR A 172 -1.71 2.75 15.71
C THR A 172 -2.53 1.91 16.71
N PHE A 173 -2.12 1.86 17.98
CA PHE A 173 -2.89 1.18 19.03
C PHE A 173 -4.20 1.89 19.41
N MET A 174 -4.31 3.19 19.12
CA MET A 174 -5.42 3.99 19.66
C MET A 174 -6.77 3.69 18.99
N GLY A 175 -6.87 3.47 17.66
CA GLY A 175 -8.16 3.65 17.05
C GLY A 175 -8.59 2.79 15.87
N GLY A 176 -7.94 1.70 15.51
CA GLY A 176 -8.34 0.85 14.38
C GLY A 176 -8.38 1.61 13.03
N TYR A 177 -9.11 1.06 12.06
CA TYR A 177 -9.11 1.56 10.66
C TYR A 177 -9.64 2.99 10.51
N LEU A 178 -10.65 3.39 11.30
CA LEU A 178 -11.24 4.73 11.16
C LEU A 178 -10.26 5.83 11.59
N ALA A 179 -9.50 5.59 12.66
CA ALA A 179 -8.46 6.51 13.10
C ALA A 179 -7.36 6.65 12.04
N VAL A 180 -6.88 5.52 11.49
CA VAL A 180 -5.93 5.51 10.38
C VAL A 180 -6.46 6.31 9.19
N ALA A 181 -7.71 6.09 8.76
CA ALA A 181 -8.27 6.79 7.61
C ALA A 181 -8.35 8.33 7.79
N TYR A 182 -8.61 8.82 9.00
CA TYR A 182 -8.66 10.27 9.26
C TYR A 182 -7.28 10.89 9.50
N THR A 183 -6.35 10.17 10.13
CA THR A 183 -4.95 10.64 10.20
C THR A 183 -4.33 10.68 8.82
N ASP A 184 -4.53 9.66 8.00
CA ASP A 184 -4.09 9.59 6.60
C ASP A 184 -4.64 10.75 5.76
N PHE A 185 -5.93 11.08 5.95
CA PHE A 185 -6.54 12.23 5.29
C PHE A 185 -5.79 13.53 5.58
N PHE A 186 -5.50 13.80 6.85
CA PHE A 186 -4.76 15.00 7.26
C PHE A 186 -3.30 14.95 6.77
N GLN A 187 -2.66 13.81 6.90
CA GLN A 187 -1.28 13.58 6.46
C GLN A 187 -1.11 13.79 4.96
N SER A 188 -2.05 13.30 4.14
CA SER A 188 -1.99 13.50 2.69
C SER A 188 -2.06 14.98 2.26
N LEU A 189 -2.77 15.82 3.02
CA LEU A 189 -2.80 17.26 2.76
C LEU A 189 -1.46 17.92 3.10
N ILE A 190 -0.85 17.55 4.22
CA ILE A 190 0.48 18.06 4.61
C ILE A 190 1.55 17.60 3.61
N MET A 191 1.50 16.33 3.19
CA MET A 191 2.39 15.78 2.16
C MET A 191 2.35 16.62 0.88
N LEU A 192 1.15 16.92 0.39
CA LEU A 192 0.96 17.70 -0.84
C LEU A 192 1.52 19.12 -0.70
N VAL A 193 1.21 19.81 0.40
CA VAL A 193 1.71 21.16 0.65
C VAL A 193 3.24 21.17 0.77
N GLY A 194 3.81 20.23 1.51
CA GLY A 194 5.25 20.14 1.72
C GLY A 194 6.03 19.90 0.43
N VAL A 195 5.57 18.92 -0.38
CA VAL A 195 6.29 18.56 -1.62
C VAL A 195 6.19 19.65 -2.68
N LEU A 196 5.04 20.33 -2.80
CA LEU A 196 4.88 21.43 -3.73
C LEU A 196 5.74 22.64 -3.31
N TRP A 197 5.82 22.92 -2.02
CA TRP A 197 6.64 24.03 -1.52
C TRP A 197 8.12 23.84 -1.85
N ILE A 198 8.67 22.67 -1.55
CA ILE A 198 10.08 22.40 -1.86
C ILE A 198 10.36 22.42 -3.37
N ALA A 199 9.44 21.90 -4.20
CA ALA A 199 9.60 21.94 -5.66
C ALA A 199 9.61 23.39 -6.19
N ILE A 200 8.69 24.24 -5.70
CA ILE A 200 8.64 25.66 -6.06
C ILE A 200 9.93 26.35 -5.63
N ALA A 201 10.43 26.09 -4.42
CA ALA A 201 11.68 26.67 -3.94
C ALA A 201 12.89 26.24 -4.80
N ALA A 202 13.00 24.95 -5.12
CA ALA A 202 14.07 24.41 -5.96
C ALA A 202 14.04 25.00 -7.39
N LEU A 203 12.86 25.04 -8.01
CA LEU A 203 12.68 25.65 -9.34
C LEU A 203 13.01 27.15 -9.33
N THR A 204 12.57 27.87 -8.31
CA THR A 204 12.84 29.31 -8.18
C THR A 204 14.34 29.58 -8.01
N HIS A 205 15.01 28.75 -7.20
CA HIS A 205 16.47 28.84 -6.97
C HIS A 205 17.27 28.64 -8.27
N LEU A 206 16.82 27.75 -9.15
CA LEU A 206 17.48 27.41 -10.41
C LEU A 206 17.02 28.27 -11.61
N GLY A 207 16.17 29.25 -11.41
CA GLY A 207 15.69 30.13 -12.49
C GLY A 207 14.60 29.51 -13.37
N GLY A 208 13.93 28.45 -12.88
CA GLY A 208 12.83 27.75 -13.55
C GLY A 208 13.25 26.46 -14.25
N LEU A 209 12.26 25.71 -14.74
CA LEU A 209 12.47 24.37 -15.31
C LEU A 209 13.36 24.38 -16.55
N THR A 210 13.22 25.38 -17.42
CA THR A 210 14.03 25.49 -18.64
C THR A 210 15.51 25.72 -18.32
N ALA A 211 15.82 26.66 -17.41
CA ALA A 211 17.18 26.92 -16.97
C ALA A 211 17.79 25.69 -16.27
N ALA A 212 17.04 25.03 -15.40
CA ALA A 212 17.46 23.81 -14.73
C ALA A 212 17.78 22.69 -15.74
N ASN A 213 16.94 22.46 -16.74
CA ASN A 213 17.17 21.43 -17.75
C ASN A 213 18.41 21.74 -18.62
N GLN A 214 18.66 23.01 -18.96
CA GLN A 214 19.89 23.40 -19.64
C GLN A 214 21.12 23.09 -18.82
N ALA A 215 21.10 23.46 -17.53
CA ALA A 215 22.21 23.17 -16.62
C ALA A 215 22.41 21.65 -16.38
N ILE A 216 21.35 20.86 -16.33
CA ILE A 216 21.45 19.40 -16.25
C ILE A 216 22.07 18.82 -17.52
N ALA A 217 21.70 19.35 -18.70
CA ALA A 217 22.30 18.93 -19.98
C ALA A 217 23.80 19.21 -20.03
N ASP A 218 24.26 20.30 -19.42
CA ASP A 218 25.68 20.63 -19.32
C ASP A 218 26.44 19.67 -18.38
N VAL A 219 25.78 19.11 -17.37
CA VAL A 219 26.36 18.08 -16.47
C VAL A 219 26.39 16.72 -17.14
N ASP A 220 25.23 16.24 -17.60
CA ASP A 220 25.08 14.96 -18.29
C ASP A 220 23.77 14.96 -19.10
N PRO A 221 23.81 15.10 -20.43
CA PRO A 221 22.59 15.16 -21.26
C PRO A 221 21.76 13.88 -21.22
N THR A 222 22.33 12.75 -20.80
CA THR A 222 21.59 11.49 -20.69
C THR A 222 20.58 11.50 -19.53
N LEU A 223 20.76 12.36 -18.53
CA LEU A 223 19.80 12.55 -17.43
C LEU A 223 18.47 13.17 -17.88
N LEU A 224 18.46 13.83 -19.05
CA LEU A 224 17.23 14.35 -19.66
C LEU A 224 16.48 13.30 -20.49
N SER A 225 17.11 12.15 -20.74
CA SER A 225 16.49 11.07 -21.53
C SER A 225 15.45 10.31 -20.71
N ALA A 226 14.27 10.08 -21.30
CA ALA A 226 13.29 9.17 -20.74
C ALA A 226 13.78 7.70 -20.69
N TRP A 227 14.83 7.37 -21.44
CA TRP A 227 15.44 6.03 -21.49
C TRP A 227 16.67 5.91 -20.60
N GLY A 228 17.02 6.95 -19.86
CA GLY A 228 18.14 6.99 -18.96
C GLY A 228 19.51 7.01 -19.63
N ARG A 229 20.54 6.71 -18.85
CA ARG A 229 21.93 6.73 -19.31
C ARG A 229 22.25 5.64 -20.33
N GLY A 230 21.46 4.61 -20.43
CA GLY A 230 21.60 3.52 -21.38
C GLY A 230 21.11 3.82 -22.79
N LEU A 231 20.77 5.06 -23.11
CA LEU A 231 20.38 5.63 -24.41
C LEU A 231 20.00 4.59 -25.48
N GLY A 232 18.95 3.84 -25.25
CA GLY A 232 18.41 2.91 -26.24
C GLY A 232 17.14 2.26 -25.74
N PHE A 233 16.17 2.16 -26.61
CA PHE A 233 14.96 1.41 -26.35
C PHE A 233 15.27 -0.07 -26.02
N GLU A 234 16.42 -0.54 -26.53
CA GLU A 234 16.81 -1.95 -26.47
C GLU A 234 17.14 -2.47 -25.04
N GLY A 235 17.58 -1.61 -24.13
CA GLY A 235 18.08 -2.09 -22.84
C GLY A 235 17.14 -1.92 -21.65
N GLN A 236 16.11 -1.09 -21.71
CA GLN A 236 15.41 -0.68 -20.50
C GLN A 236 13.87 -0.70 -20.57
N TRP A 237 13.29 -1.07 -21.70
CA TRP A 237 11.83 -1.08 -21.86
C TRP A 237 11.13 -2.00 -20.83
N GLY A 238 11.69 -3.16 -20.54
CA GLY A 238 11.11 -4.12 -19.61
C GLY A 238 11.15 -3.64 -18.16
N VAL A 239 12.18 -2.88 -17.80
CA VAL A 239 12.28 -2.22 -16.48
C VAL A 239 11.31 -1.04 -16.40
N ALA A 240 11.24 -0.21 -17.44
CA ALA A 240 10.28 0.89 -17.53
C ALA A 240 8.83 0.40 -17.50
N ALA A 241 8.52 -0.65 -18.29
CA ALA A 241 7.19 -1.28 -18.26
C ALA A 241 6.85 -1.85 -16.87
N GLY A 242 7.81 -2.46 -16.19
CA GLY A 242 7.66 -2.92 -14.81
C GLY A 242 7.43 -1.78 -13.84
N ALA A 243 8.16 -0.67 -13.97
CA ALA A 243 7.99 0.53 -13.16
C ALA A 243 6.57 1.11 -13.28
N VAL A 244 6.04 1.19 -14.50
CA VAL A 244 4.64 1.60 -14.73
C VAL A 244 3.67 0.58 -14.14
N LEU A 245 3.92 -0.72 -14.35
CA LEU A 245 3.02 -1.79 -13.92
C LEU A 245 2.89 -1.85 -12.39
N ILE A 246 3.99 -1.70 -11.66
CA ILE A 246 4.03 -1.92 -10.20
C ILE A 246 3.10 -0.95 -9.47
N PHE A 247 3.10 0.32 -9.82
CA PHE A 247 2.31 1.36 -9.18
C PHE A 247 0.99 1.71 -9.89
N SER A 248 0.73 1.15 -11.07
CA SER A 248 -0.57 1.29 -11.75
C SER A 248 -1.48 0.10 -11.44
N VAL A 249 -1.39 -0.93 -12.24
CA VAL A 249 -2.24 -2.13 -12.14
C VAL A 249 -1.82 -2.99 -10.93
N GLY A 250 -0.53 -2.98 -10.58
CA GLY A 250 0.04 -3.75 -9.47
C GLY A 250 -0.64 -3.49 -8.12
N LEU A 251 -1.06 -2.25 -7.87
CA LEU A 251 -1.80 -1.89 -6.67
C LEU A 251 -3.10 -2.71 -6.48
N LEU A 252 -3.72 -3.20 -7.57
CA LEU A 252 -4.89 -4.09 -7.50
C LEU A 252 -4.60 -5.40 -6.74
N GLY A 253 -3.33 -5.80 -6.71
CA GLY A 253 -2.85 -6.98 -6.01
C GLY A 253 -2.40 -6.72 -4.56
N TRP A 254 -2.44 -5.49 -4.06
CA TRP A 254 -1.97 -5.21 -2.71
C TRP A 254 -3.09 -5.35 -1.68
N PRO A 255 -3.01 -6.30 -0.73
CA PRO A 255 -4.09 -6.58 0.22
C PRO A 255 -4.53 -5.36 1.04
N HIS A 256 -3.60 -4.50 1.45
CA HIS A 256 -3.89 -3.28 2.20
C HIS A 256 -4.62 -2.21 1.36
N VAL A 257 -4.39 -2.18 0.04
CA VAL A 257 -5.14 -1.34 -0.90
C VAL A 257 -6.56 -1.88 -1.09
N VAL A 258 -6.70 -3.19 -1.26
CA VAL A 258 -8.01 -3.86 -1.42
C VAL A 258 -8.91 -3.61 -0.20
N THR A 259 -8.37 -3.62 1.01
CA THR A 259 -9.12 -3.32 2.25
C THR A 259 -9.77 -1.93 2.21
N ARG A 260 -9.14 -0.93 1.59
CA ARG A 260 -9.72 0.41 1.44
C ARG A 260 -10.96 0.42 0.54
N HIS A 261 -11.00 -0.44 -0.46
CA HIS A 261 -12.21 -0.61 -1.28
C HIS A 261 -13.34 -1.23 -0.46
N MET A 262 -13.02 -2.16 0.45
CA MET A 262 -14.01 -2.80 1.32
C MET A 262 -14.58 -1.84 2.37
N ALA A 263 -13.80 -0.88 2.84
CA ALA A 263 -14.16 0.07 3.89
C ALA A 263 -15.01 1.26 3.42
N MET A 264 -15.21 1.45 2.10
CA MET A 264 -16.01 2.53 1.55
C MET A 264 -17.47 2.51 2.05
N SER A 265 -18.06 3.68 2.29
CA SER A 265 -19.43 3.81 2.78
C SER A 265 -20.48 3.21 1.84
N LYS A 266 -20.25 3.28 0.53
CA LYS A 266 -21.14 2.69 -0.49
C LYS A 266 -20.38 2.47 -1.80
N PRO A 267 -20.84 1.57 -2.68
CA PRO A 267 -20.19 1.29 -3.97
C PRO A 267 -20.00 2.53 -4.86
N ALA A 268 -20.94 3.48 -4.82
CA ALA A 268 -20.85 4.73 -5.59
C ALA A 268 -19.71 5.66 -5.13
N THR A 269 -19.20 5.48 -3.92
CA THR A 269 -18.05 6.21 -3.37
C THR A 269 -16.81 6.05 -4.25
N ALA A 270 -16.59 4.87 -4.85
CA ALA A 270 -15.43 4.58 -5.69
C ALA A 270 -15.22 5.59 -6.82
N ARG A 271 -16.31 6.00 -7.53
CA ARG A 271 -16.20 6.96 -8.64
C ARG A 271 -15.72 8.34 -8.17
N ARG A 272 -16.27 8.85 -7.06
CA ARG A 272 -15.88 10.16 -6.52
C ARG A 272 -14.48 10.11 -5.92
N ALA A 273 -14.16 9.03 -5.22
CA ALA A 273 -12.81 8.81 -4.69
C ALA A 273 -11.77 8.75 -5.82
N GLY A 274 -12.08 8.10 -6.95
CA GLY A 274 -11.19 8.07 -8.11
C GLY A 274 -10.86 9.46 -8.67
N LEU A 275 -11.82 10.39 -8.71
CA LEU A 275 -11.58 11.77 -9.14
C LEU A 275 -10.65 12.51 -8.17
N TRP A 276 -10.87 12.38 -6.86
CA TRP A 276 -10.00 13.00 -5.85
C TRP A 276 -8.59 12.40 -5.87
N ALA A 277 -8.48 11.08 -5.99
CA ALA A 277 -7.19 10.39 -6.10
C ALA A 277 -6.40 10.85 -7.32
N THR A 278 -7.05 10.98 -8.48
CA THR A 278 -6.41 11.46 -9.72
C THR A 278 -5.91 12.90 -9.57
N ALA A 279 -6.75 13.79 -9.03
CA ALA A 279 -6.36 15.19 -8.85
C ALA A 279 -5.16 15.31 -7.90
N TRP A 280 -5.15 14.55 -6.81
CA TRP A 280 -4.04 14.51 -5.86
C TRP A 280 -2.78 13.94 -6.50
N ASN A 281 -2.88 12.82 -7.24
CA ASN A 281 -1.74 12.18 -7.89
C ASN A 281 -1.07 13.06 -8.95
N LEU A 282 -1.84 13.77 -9.75
CA LEU A 282 -1.30 14.69 -10.75
C LEU A 282 -0.41 15.78 -10.14
N LEU A 283 -0.73 16.22 -8.93
CA LEU A 283 0.03 17.26 -8.23
C LEU A 283 1.18 16.68 -7.40
N PHE A 284 0.93 15.58 -6.71
CA PHE A 284 1.90 15.01 -5.75
C PHE A 284 2.96 14.16 -6.44
N VAL A 285 2.53 13.18 -7.25
CA VAL A 285 3.40 12.08 -7.68
C VAL A 285 4.65 12.51 -8.48
N PRO A 286 4.57 13.39 -9.49
CA PRO A 286 5.76 13.76 -10.25
C PRO A 286 6.74 14.63 -9.45
N THR A 287 6.26 15.22 -8.37
CA THR A 287 6.99 16.27 -7.66
C THR A 287 8.21 15.78 -6.88
N PRO A 288 8.17 14.67 -6.10
CA PRO A 288 9.36 14.13 -5.44
C PRO A 288 10.47 13.73 -6.43
N TYR A 289 10.11 13.11 -7.55
CA TYR A 289 11.06 12.78 -8.62
C TYR A 289 11.69 14.04 -9.20
N LEU A 290 10.88 15.07 -9.48
CA LEU A 290 11.37 16.35 -9.99
C LEU A 290 12.34 17.01 -9.00
N VAL A 291 12.01 17.03 -7.71
CA VAL A 291 12.92 17.59 -6.68
C VAL A 291 14.24 16.83 -6.66
N GLY A 292 14.21 15.50 -6.77
CA GLY A 292 15.41 14.68 -6.91
C GLY A 292 16.26 15.04 -8.13
N ILE A 293 15.62 15.25 -9.29
CA ILE A 293 16.30 15.68 -10.53
C ILE A 293 16.95 17.06 -10.34
N LEU A 294 16.24 17.99 -9.73
CA LEU A 294 16.77 19.34 -9.46
C LEU A 294 17.92 19.32 -8.43
N ALA A 295 17.88 18.35 -7.50
CA ALA A 295 18.93 18.17 -6.50
C ALA A 295 20.31 17.84 -7.10
N ILE A 296 20.37 17.30 -8.33
CA ILE A 296 21.63 17.09 -9.07
C ILE A 296 22.47 18.38 -9.16
N LEU A 297 21.79 19.52 -9.36
CA LEU A 297 22.41 20.83 -9.48
C LEU A 297 22.61 21.52 -8.12
N ILE A 298 21.71 21.28 -7.17
CA ILE A 298 21.69 21.96 -5.87
C ILE A 298 22.68 21.31 -4.90
N LEU A 299 22.87 20.00 -4.99
CA LEU A 299 23.67 19.18 -4.09
C LEU A 299 24.68 18.30 -4.86
N PRO A 300 25.59 18.90 -5.64
CA PRO A 300 26.58 18.12 -6.38
C PRO A 300 27.46 17.34 -5.38
N GLY A 301 27.51 16.03 -5.53
CA GLY A 301 28.31 15.14 -4.65
C GLY A 301 27.59 14.64 -3.41
N LEU A 302 26.25 14.68 -3.36
CA LEU A 302 25.46 14.06 -2.29
C LEU A 302 25.78 12.56 -2.19
N GLU A 303 26.22 12.11 -0.99
CA GLU A 303 26.67 10.73 -0.75
C GLU A 303 25.49 9.74 -0.70
N ASP A 304 24.42 10.08 -0.01
CA ASP A 304 23.19 9.27 0.06
C ASP A 304 22.08 9.89 -0.78
N PRO A 305 21.80 9.40 -2.00
CA PRO A 305 20.75 9.93 -2.87
C PRO A 305 19.36 9.94 -2.24
N GLU A 306 19.06 9.02 -1.31
CA GLU A 306 17.77 8.97 -0.62
C GLU A 306 17.55 10.20 0.29
N MET A 307 18.61 10.94 0.62
CA MET A 307 18.54 12.17 1.43
C MET A 307 18.30 13.43 0.61
N ALA A 308 18.25 13.35 -0.73
CA ALA A 308 18.18 14.50 -1.63
C ALA A 308 17.07 15.52 -1.26
N ILE A 309 15.85 15.05 -1.02
CA ILE A 309 14.72 15.93 -0.70
C ILE A 309 14.89 16.60 0.68
N PHE A 310 15.42 15.87 1.65
CA PHE A 310 15.68 16.41 3.00
C PHE A 310 16.73 17.53 2.96
N GLU A 311 17.83 17.27 2.28
CA GLU A 311 18.95 18.22 2.20
C GLU A 311 18.57 19.47 1.38
N VAL A 312 17.85 19.30 0.26
CA VAL A 312 17.31 20.45 -0.50
C VAL A 312 16.38 21.29 0.36
N ALA A 313 15.50 20.65 1.16
CA ALA A 313 14.62 21.37 2.07
C ALA A 313 15.40 22.15 3.14
N GLY A 314 16.42 21.53 3.73
CA GLY A 314 17.28 22.16 4.74
C GLY A 314 18.07 23.34 4.20
N LEU A 315 18.51 23.28 2.93
CA LEU A 315 19.33 24.29 2.29
C LEU A 315 18.50 25.48 1.79
N LEU A 316 17.36 25.23 1.15
CA LEU A 316 16.63 26.29 0.43
C LEU A 316 15.50 26.93 1.22
N LEU A 317 14.97 26.27 2.25
CA LEU A 317 13.78 26.74 2.94
C LEU A 317 14.11 27.44 4.26
N PRO A 318 13.37 28.50 4.63
CA PRO A 318 13.45 29.06 5.97
C PRO A 318 12.97 28.02 7.00
N ALA A 319 13.48 28.11 8.24
CA ALA A 319 13.30 27.08 9.29
C ALA A 319 11.85 26.62 9.50
N ALA A 320 10.87 27.52 9.41
CA ALA A 320 9.45 27.17 9.55
C ALA A 320 8.95 26.29 8.39
N ALA A 321 9.32 26.63 7.16
CA ALA A 321 8.98 25.86 5.97
C ALA A 321 9.72 24.53 5.94
N THR A 322 11.00 24.49 6.33
CA THR A 322 11.74 23.23 6.52
C THR A 322 11.02 22.32 7.53
N GLY A 323 10.57 22.87 8.66
CA GLY A 323 9.80 22.11 9.66
C GLY A 323 8.51 21.50 9.10
N LEU A 324 7.78 22.25 8.26
CA LEU A 324 6.57 21.73 7.61
C LEU A 324 6.89 20.65 6.58
N VAL A 325 7.96 20.80 5.79
CA VAL A 325 8.40 19.76 4.83
C VAL A 325 8.85 18.50 5.58
N MET A 326 9.58 18.64 6.68
CA MET A 326 9.94 17.49 7.52
C MET A 326 8.71 16.79 8.10
N ALA A 327 7.70 17.55 8.54
CA ALA A 327 6.41 16.99 8.94
C ALA A 327 5.70 16.27 7.78
N ALA A 328 5.79 16.78 6.54
CA ALA A 328 5.23 16.13 5.35
C ALA A 328 5.91 14.78 5.04
N ILE A 329 7.23 14.73 5.18
CA ILE A 329 8.00 13.49 4.98
C ILE A 329 7.64 12.46 6.07
N MET A 330 7.60 12.90 7.33
CA MET A 330 7.17 12.02 8.43
C MET A 330 5.71 11.59 8.27
N ALA A 331 4.84 12.44 7.71
CA ALA A 331 3.46 12.09 7.40
C ALA A 331 3.38 10.94 6.38
N ALA A 332 4.17 10.96 5.33
CA ALA A 332 4.22 9.90 4.32
C ALA A 332 4.70 8.56 4.91
N ILE A 333 5.71 8.61 5.77
CA ILE A 333 6.24 7.41 6.44
C ILE A 333 5.19 6.83 7.40
N MET A 334 4.59 7.67 8.23
CA MET A 334 3.67 7.25 9.29
C MET A 334 2.35 6.74 8.74
N SER A 335 1.74 7.39 7.74
CA SER A 335 0.48 6.96 7.10
C SER A 335 0.57 5.58 6.45
N THR A 336 1.75 5.21 6.01
CA THR A 336 1.98 3.87 5.48
C THR A 336 2.27 2.88 6.60
N ALA A 337 3.15 3.22 7.53
CA ALA A 337 3.55 2.32 8.61
C ALA A 337 2.37 1.87 9.47
N ASP A 338 1.48 2.79 9.90
CA ASP A 338 0.30 2.46 10.70
C ASP A 338 -0.70 1.59 9.94
N SER A 339 -0.95 1.95 8.69
CA SER A 339 -1.82 1.21 7.79
C SER A 339 -1.34 -0.22 7.55
N LEU A 340 -0.04 -0.39 7.30
CA LEU A 340 0.56 -1.72 7.10
C LEU A 340 0.59 -2.53 8.39
N LEU A 341 0.92 -1.91 9.53
CA LEU A 341 0.91 -2.56 10.84
C LEU A 341 -0.50 -3.02 11.21
N LEU A 342 -1.51 -2.15 11.08
CA LEU A 342 -2.90 -2.51 11.33
C LEU A 342 -3.35 -3.66 10.42
N GLN A 343 -3.05 -3.58 9.12
CA GLN A 343 -3.43 -4.61 8.15
C GLN A 343 -2.75 -5.94 8.45
N THR A 344 -1.45 -5.92 8.74
CA THR A 344 -0.68 -7.14 9.05
C THR A 344 -1.19 -7.78 10.34
N GLY A 345 -1.42 -6.98 11.39
CA GLY A 345 -2.01 -7.47 12.65
C GLY A 345 -3.43 -8.02 12.46
N SER A 346 -4.24 -7.37 11.61
CA SER A 346 -5.59 -7.81 11.29
C SER A 346 -5.61 -9.16 10.57
N ILE A 347 -4.78 -9.32 9.54
CA ILE A 347 -4.64 -10.58 8.80
C ILE A 347 -4.09 -11.67 9.72
N ALA A 348 -3.07 -11.39 10.49
CA ALA A 348 -2.49 -12.38 11.39
C ALA A 348 -3.47 -12.82 12.49
N SER A 349 -4.31 -11.93 13.03
CA SER A 349 -5.32 -12.27 14.04
C SER A 349 -6.55 -12.96 13.44
N ARG A 350 -7.15 -12.39 12.38
CA ARG A 350 -8.39 -12.88 11.79
C ARG A 350 -8.17 -14.07 10.85
N ASP A 351 -7.15 -13.99 9.98
CA ASP A 351 -6.98 -14.97 8.91
C ASP A 351 -6.09 -16.14 9.31
N LEU A 352 -5.15 -15.95 10.24
CA LEU A 352 -4.28 -17.02 10.70
C LEU A 352 -4.66 -17.53 12.10
N TYR A 353 -4.71 -16.65 13.12
CA TYR A 353 -4.95 -17.08 14.50
C TYR A 353 -6.38 -17.62 14.69
N GLU A 354 -7.42 -16.84 14.39
CA GLU A 354 -8.81 -17.29 14.57
C GLU A 354 -9.11 -18.48 13.66
N ARG A 355 -8.70 -18.43 12.41
CA ARG A 355 -9.04 -19.45 11.42
C ARG A 355 -8.38 -20.82 11.68
N PHE A 356 -7.12 -20.83 12.12
CA PHE A 356 -6.33 -22.07 12.21
C PHE A 356 -5.89 -22.45 13.62
N ILE A 357 -5.84 -21.51 14.57
CA ILE A 357 -5.31 -21.76 15.92
C ILE A 357 -6.45 -21.78 16.94
N ASN A 358 -7.31 -20.76 16.97
CA ASN A 358 -8.41 -20.66 17.92
C ASN A 358 -9.72 -20.20 17.25
N PRO A 359 -10.48 -21.11 16.64
CA PRO A 359 -11.74 -20.78 15.96
C PRO A 359 -12.86 -20.25 16.89
N LYS A 360 -12.67 -20.36 18.20
CA LYS A 360 -13.61 -19.85 19.22
C LYS A 360 -13.15 -18.53 19.85
N ALA A 361 -12.16 -17.86 19.25
CA ALA A 361 -11.68 -16.59 19.76
C ALA A 361 -12.79 -15.54 19.75
N THR A 362 -12.95 -14.83 20.88
CA THR A 362 -13.87 -13.69 20.95
C THR A 362 -13.31 -12.49 20.20
N GLU A 363 -14.17 -11.55 19.78
CA GLU A 363 -13.73 -10.31 19.11
C GLU A 363 -12.69 -9.55 19.92
N ARG A 364 -12.91 -9.45 21.25
CA ARG A 364 -11.94 -8.83 22.16
C ARG A 364 -10.59 -9.54 22.17
N GLN A 365 -10.57 -10.88 22.12
CA GLN A 365 -9.33 -11.65 22.00
C GLN A 365 -8.65 -11.39 20.67
N MET A 366 -9.38 -11.33 19.56
CA MET A 366 -8.83 -11.02 18.24
C MET A 366 -8.19 -9.63 18.19
N VAL A 367 -8.84 -8.62 18.75
CA VAL A 367 -8.27 -7.27 18.85
C VAL A 367 -6.99 -7.27 19.71
N MET A 368 -6.96 -8.00 20.84
CA MET A 368 -5.75 -8.11 21.65
C MET A 368 -4.62 -8.84 20.91
N VAL A 369 -4.92 -9.94 20.21
CA VAL A 369 -3.94 -10.67 19.41
C VAL A 369 -3.41 -9.79 18.28
N SER A 370 -4.29 -9.05 17.58
CA SER A 370 -3.86 -8.10 16.55
C SER A 370 -2.86 -7.07 17.11
N ARG A 371 -3.17 -6.46 18.25
CA ARG A 371 -2.27 -5.51 18.92
C ARG A 371 -0.94 -6.13 19.32
N ALA A 372 -0.96 -7.33 19.90
CA ALA A 372 0.26 -8.04 20.26
C ALA A 372 1.15 -8.35 19.06
N LEU A 373 0.54 -8.75 17.93
CA LEU A 373 1.25 -9.01 16.67
C LEU A 373 1.80 -7.72 16.04
N VAL A 374 1.04 -6.63 16.07
CA VAL A 374 1.53 -5.29 15.66
C VAL A 374 2.78 -4.91 16.47
N LEU A 375 2.75 -5.08 17.79
CA LEU A 375 3.91 -4.82 18.64
C LEU A 375 5.10 -5.73 18.29
N ALA A 376 4.85 -7.02 18.12
CA ALA A 376 5.90 -7.97 17.76
C ALA A 376 6.57 -7.63 16.42
N ILE A 377 5.77 -7.30 15.38
CA ILE A 377 6.26 -6.89 14.07
C ILE A 377 7.09 -5.60 14.16
N ALA A 378 6.63 -4.62 14.94
CA ALA A 378 7.35 -3.37 15.12
C ALA A 378 8.67 -3.56 15.90
N VAL A 379 8.69 -4.43 16.92
CA VAL A 379 9.92 -4.76 17.67
C VAL A 379 10.92 -5.52 16.79
N ILE A 380 10.46 -6.52 16.03
CA ILE A 380 11.29 -7.25 15.08
C ILE A 380 11.83 -6.27 14.02
N GLY A 381 10.95 -5.44 13.48
CA GLY A 381 11.32 -4.41 12.49
C GLY A 381 12.35 -3.42 13.05
N TYR A 382 12.19 -2.98 14.30
CA TYR A 382 13.18 -2.13 14.97
C TYR A 382 14.56 -2.80 15.06
N VAL A 383 14.60 -4.05 15.53
CA VAL A 383 15.87 -4.80 15.67
C VAL A 383 16.55 -5.00 14.32
N VAL A 384 15.77 -5.34 13.27
CA VAL A 384 16.31 -5.51 11.91
C VAL A 384 16.76 -4.15 11.33
N ALA A 385 16.01 -3.08 11.58
CA ALA A 385 16.35 -1.74 11.10
C ALA A 385 17.66 -1.18 11.70
N LEU A 386 18.10 -1.66 12.87
CA LEU A 386 19.37 -1.26 13.48
C LEU A 386 20.60 -1.60 12.61
N VAL A 387 20.48 -2.57 11.70
CA VAL A 387 21.56 -2.94 10.77
C VAL A 387 21.66 -1.98 9.57
N GLU A 388 20.72 -1.01 9.46
CA GLU A 388 20.65 -0.03 8.36
C GLU A 388 20.75 -0.66 6.97
N PRO A 389 19.74 -1.42 6.50
CA PRO A 389 19.73 -1.96 5.14
C PRO A 389 19.91 -0.84 4.09
N PRO A 390 20.62 -1.12 2.98
CA PRO A 390 21.18 -0.07 2.13
C PRO A 390 20.15 0.84 1.45
N THR A 391 18.94 0.35 1.10
CA THR A 391 17.94 1.19 0.40
C THR A 391 16.52 0.92 0.84
N VAL A 392 15.78 1.98 1.17
CA VAL A 392 14.33 1.96 1.43
C VAL A 392 13.58 1.60 0.15
N PHE A 393 13.96 2.21 -0.97
CA PHE A 393 13.33 1.99 -2.27
C PHE A 393 13.37 0.52 -2.70
N GLY A 394 14.53 -0.12 -2.62
CA GLY A 394 14.70 -1.53 -3.02
C GLY A 394 13.81 -2.49 -2.23
N ILE A 395 13.70 -2.30 -0.90
CA ILE A 395 12.84 -3.12 -0.04
C ILE A 395 11.36 -2.97 -0.42
N VAL A 396 10.90 -1.75 -0.68
CA VAL A 396 9.52 -1.47 -1.10
C VAL A 396 9.22 -2.11 -2.45
N ILE A 397 10.09 -1.91 -3.45
CA ILE A 397 9.92 -2.49 -4.79
C ILE A 397 9.89 -4.02 -4.74
N PHE A 398 10.79 -4.64 -3.98
CA PHE A 398 10.77 -6.09 -3.79
C PHE A 398 9.44 -6.58 -3.20
N ALA A 399 9.04 -6.06 -2.04
CA ALA A 399 7.82 -6.51 -1.37
C ALA A 399 6.58 -6.30 -2.22
N THR A 400 6.45 -5.15 -2.87
CA THR A 400 5.30 -4.80 -3.70
C THR A 400 5.27 -5.54 -5.03
N SER A 401 6.43 -5.86 -5.62
CA SER A 401 6.54 -6.69 -6.83
C SER A 401 6.04 -8.10 -6.57
N VAL A 402 6.46 -8.71 -5.46
CA VAL A 402 6.03 -10.08 -5.09
C VAL A 402 4.54 -10.11 -4.74
N LEU A 403 4.05 -9.13 -3.94
CA LEU A 403 2.62 -9.01 -3.61
C LEU A 403 1.75 -8.84 -4.85
N GLY A 404 2.12 -7.90 -5.73
CA GLY A 404 1.37 -7.64 -6.95
C GLY A 404 1.38 -8.85 -7.89
N SER A 405 2.51 -9.52 -8.05
CA SER A 405 2.63 -10.72 -8.88
C SER A 405 1.79 -11.89 -8.37
N ALA A 406 1.70 -12.06 -7.05
CA ALA A 406 0.90 -13.11 -6.44
C ALA A 406 -0.61 -12.81 -6.52
N PHE A 407 -1.01 -11.59 -6.17
CA PHE A 407 -2.42 -11.30 -5.87
C PHE A 407 -3.18 -10.56 -6.96
N LEU A 408 -2.51 -9.85 -7.88
CA LEU A 408 -3.19 -9.09 -8.93
C LEU A 408 -4.16 -9.97 -9.75
N PRO A 409 -3.73 -11.09 -10.37
CA PRO A 409 -4.65 -11.93 -11.14
C PRO A 409 -5.74 -12.53 -10.26
N SER A 410 -5.39 -12.89 -9.00
CA SER A 410 -6.33 -13.48 -8.06
C SER A 410 -7.45 -12.52 -7.67
N TYR A 411 -7.16 -11.26 -7.32
CA TYR A 411 -8.18 -10.24 -7.03
C TYR A 411 -8.94 -9.79 -8.26
N PHE A 412 -8.25 -9.58 -9.39
CA PHE A 412 -8.91 -9.19 -10.64
C PHE A 412 -9.92 -10.24 -11.09
N CYS A 413 -9.52 -11.51 -11.15
CA CYS A 413 -10.40 -12.61 -11.52
C CYS A 413 -11.49 -12.88 -10.47
N ALA A 414 -11.21 -12.64 -9.18
CA ALA A 414 -12.21 -12.74 -8.14
C ALA A 414 -13.38 -11.77 -8.35
N VAL A 415 -13.12 -10.61 -8.92
CA VAL A 415 -14.11 -9.57 -9.18
C VAL A 415 -14.80 -9.71 -10.55
N TRP A 416 -14.07 -10.17 -11.57
CA TRP A 416 -14.55 -10.08 -12.96
C TRP A 416 -14.77 -11.41 -13.65
N TRP A 417 -14.03 -12.47 -13.30
CA TRP A 417 -14.03 -13.71 -14.07
C TRP A 417 -14.67 -14.87 -13.32
N LYS A 418 -15.91 -15.21 -13.70
CA LYS A 418 -16.72 -16.24 -13.06
C LYS A 418 -16.13 -17.65 -13.14
N LYS A 419 -15.31 -17.95 -14.16
CA LYS A 419 -14.69 -19.27 -14.32
C LYS A 419 -13.41 -19.47 -13.51
N ALA A 420 -12.92 -18.42 -12.84
CA ALA A 420 -11.77 -18.53 -11.96
C ALA A 420 -12.13 -19.41 -10.75
N ASN A 421 -11.40 -20.50 -10.56
CA ASN A 421 -11.64 -21.49 -9.51
C ASN A 421 -10.48 -21.58 -8.50
N THR A 422 -10.66 -22.36 -7.46
CA THR A 422 -9.70 -22.49 -6.35
C THR A 422 -8.31 -22.98 -6.79
N PRO A 423 -8.16 -24.05 -7.59
CA PRO A 423 -6.83 -24.49 -8.05
C PRO A 423 -6.11 -23.42 -8.87
N GLY A 424 -6.85 -22.72 -9.76
CA GLY A 424 -6.29 -21.64 -10.56
C GLY A 424 -5.77 -20.49 -9.71
N ALA A 425 -6.55 -20.06 -8.72
CA ALA A 425 -6.16 -18.99 -7.82
C ALA A 425 -4.93 -19.35 -6.97
N LEU A 426 -4.92 -20.55 -6.37
CA LEU A 426 -3.79 -20.99 -5.54
C LEU A 426 -2.51 -21.14 -6.38
N ALA A 427 -2.59 -21.81 -7.54
CA ALA A 427 -1.46 -21.96 -8.45
C ALA A 427 -0.92 -20.60 -8.94
N SER A 428 -1.83 -19.68 -9.30
CA SER A 428 -1.47 -18.32 -9.73
C SER A 428 -0.71 -17.56 -8.64
N MET A 429 -1.19 -17.61 -7.41
CA MET A 429 -0.52 -16.94 -6.27
C MET A 429 0.88 -17.53 -6.02
N VAL A 430 1.00 -18.86 -6.02
CA VAL A 430 2.30 -19.53 -5.80
C VAL A 430 3.28 -19.20 -6.93
N VAL A 431 2.85 -19.34 -8.19
CA VAL A 431 3.73 -19.07 -9.35
C VAL A 431 4.13 -17.59 -9.39
N GLY A 432 3.17 -16.67 -9.20
CA GLY A 432 3.46 -15.24 -9.21
C GLY A 432 4.46 -14.83 -8.14
N ALA A 433 4.24 -15.29 -6.90
CA ALA A 433 5.16 -15.02 -5.81
C ALA A 433 6.56 -15.61 -6.07
N SER A 434 6.62 -16.87 -6.50
CA SER A 434 7.89 -17.56 -6.74
C SER A 434 8.68 -16.94 -7.90
N VAL A 435 8.01 -16.65 -9.02
CA VAL A 435 8.70 -16.03 -10.18
C VAL A 435 9.25 -14.66 -9.81
N ALA A 436 8.47 -13.78 -9.19
CA ALA A 436 8.94 -12.45 -8.83
C ALA A 436 10.06 -12.51 -7.78
N PHE A 437 9.93 -13.39 -6.77
CA PHE A 437 10.95 -13.57 -5.73
C PHE A 437 12.28 -14.07 -6.30
N PHE A 438 12.26 -15.16 -7.07
CA PHE A 438 13.49 -15.73 -7.63
C PHE A 438 14.07 -14.87 -8.75
N TRP A 439 13.26 -14.09 -9.47
CA TRP A 439 13.75 -13.14 -10.47
C TRP A 439 14.67 -12.09 -9.85
N GLU A 440 14.26 -11.54 -8.69
CA GLU A 440 15.05 -10.60 -7.92
C GLU A 440 16.25 -11.28 -7.26
N TYR A 441 16.01 -12.40 -6.55
CA TYR A 441 17.04 -13.11 -5.81
C TYR A 441 18.23 -13.59 -6.69
N LEU A 442 17.93 -14.00 -7.92
CA LEU A 442 18.95 -14.45 -8.87
C LEU A 442 19.55 -13.32 -9.73
N GLY A 443 19.16 -12.07 -9.49
CA GLY A 443 19.66 -10.91 -10.25
C GLY A 443 19.28 -10.94 -11.75
N LEU A 444 18.17 -11.59 -12.11
CA LEU A 444 17.78 -11.76 -13.51
C LEU A 444 17.40 -10.46 -14.20
N VAL A 445 17.16 -9.39 -13.46
CA VAL A 445 16.94 -8.05 -14.01
C VAL A 445 18.12 -7.58 -14.84
N GLU A 446 19.33 -7.80 -14.36
CA GLU A 446 20.57 -7.35 -15.02
C GLU A 446 20.77 -8.03 -16.38
N THR A 447 20.43 -9.32 -16.47
CA THR A 447 20.63 -10.12 -17.69
C THR A 447 19.49 -10.03 -18.68
N THR A 448 18.24 -9.92 -18.17
CA THR A 448 17.04 -9.96 -19.03
C THR A 448 16.46 -8.59 -19.32
N GLN A 449 16.83 -7.58 -18.52
CA GLN A 449 16.24 -6.24 -18.54
C GLN A 449 14.71 -6.23 -18.32
N LEU A 450 14.18 -7.25 -17.63
CA LEU A 450 12.77 -7.39 -17.28
C LEU A 450 12.58 -7.25 -15.77
N ALA A 451 11.67 -6.38 -15.37
CA ALA A 451 11.34 -6.20 -13.95
C ALA A 451 10.63 -7.45 -13.37
N PRO A 452 10.89 -7.81 -12.09
CA PRO A 452 10.28 -8.96 -11.41
C PRO A 452 8.74 -8.94 -11.45
N MET A 453 8.16 -7.75 -11.29
CA MET A 453 6.71 -7.56 -11.36
C MET A 453 6.13 -7.94 -12.74
N LEU A 454 6.82 -7.57 -13.82
CA LEU A 454 6.34 -7.86 -15.18
C LEU A 454 6.30 -9.36 -15.43
N THR A 455 7.38 -10.06 -15.12
CA THR A 455 7.49 -11.51 -15.34
C THR A 455 6.59 -12.29 -14.39
N GLY A 456 6.48 -11.87 -13.14
CA GLY A 456 5.61 -12.47 -12.14
C GLY A 456 4.12 -12.33 -12.48
N VAL A 457 3.66 -11.14 -12.90
CA VAL A 457 2.26 -10.91 -13.28
C VAL A 457 1.88 -11.68 -14.56
N VAL A 458 2.76 -11.71 -15.56
CA VAL A 458 2.50 -12.49 -16.77
C VAL A 458 2.39 -13.97 -16.46
N SER A 459 3.35 -14.53 -15.70
CA SER A 459 3.36 -15.95 -15.33
C SER A 459 2.13 -16.32 -14.48
N SER A 460 1.78 -15.50 -13.47
CA SER A 460 0.61 -15.76 -12.63
C SER A 460 -0.70 -15.62 -13.38
N SER A 461 -0.81 -14.66 -14.32
CA SER A 461 -2.01 -14.48 -15.15
C SER A 461 -2.24 -15.67 -16.07
N VAL A 462 -1.18 -16.13 -16.76
CA VAL A 462 -1.24 -17.34 -17.59
C VAL A 462 -1.62 -18.55 -16.75
N THR A 463 -1.00 -18.72 -15.60
CA THR A 463 -1.29 -19.82 -14.67
C THR A 463 -2.75 -19.79 -14.19
N MET A 464 -3.25 -18.59 -13.81
CA MET A 464 -4.66 -18.41 -13.43
C MET A 464 -5.61 -18.91 -14.51
N VAL A 465 -5.40 -18.52 -15.75
CA VAL A 465 -6.28 -18.88 -16.86
C VAL A 465 -6.16 -20.37 -17.18
N VAL A 466 -4.95 -20.86 -17.39
CA VAL A 466 -4.72 -22.27 -17.82
C VAL A 466 -5.21 -23.24 -16.76
N VAL A 467 -4.80 -23.07 -15.52
CA VAL A 467 -5.19 -23.99 -14.43
C VAL A 467 -6.68 -23.91 -14.14
N SER A 468 -7.28 -22.71 -14.11
CA SER A 468 -8.73 -22.58 -13.90
C SER A 468 -9.52 -23.29 -15.00
N LEU A 469 -9.16 -23.14 -16.28
CA LEU A 469 -9.86 -23.81 -17.38
C LEU A 469 -9.66 -25.33 -17.37
N ALA A 470 -8.45 -25.79 -17.09
CA ALA A 470 -8.13 -27.22 -17.05
C ALA A 470 -8.83 -27.95 -15.89
N THR A 471 -9.10 -27.26 -14.80
CA THR A 471 -9.65 -27.88 -13.56
C THR A 471 -11.15 -27.65 -13.36
N GLN A 472 -11.89 -27.07 -14.33
CA GLN A 472 -13.34 -26.80 -14.19
C GLN A 472 -14.17 -28.05 -13.84
N LYS A 473 -13.78 -29.23 -14.39
CA LYS A 473 -14.49 -30.48 -14.14
C LYS A 473 -14.19 -31.07 -12.76
N ILE A 474 -13.01 -30.79 -12.21
CA ILE A 474 -12.53 -31.34 -10.93
C ILE A 474 -12.93 -30.43 -9.77
N SER A 475 -12.83 -29.12 -9.98
CA SER A 475 -13.16 -28.08 -8.99
C SER A 475 -14.02 -27.00 -9.65
N PRO A 476 -15.30 -27.27 -9.88
CA PRO A 476 -16.23 -26.30 -10.44
C PRO A 476 -16.42 -25.12 -9.48
N VAL A 477 -16.68 -23.94 -10.03
CA VAL A 477 -17.02 -22.77 -9.23
C VAL A 477 -18.40 -22.98 -8.60
N PRO A 478 -18.59 -22.80 -7.28
CA PRO A 478 -19.89 -22.97 -6.64
C PRO A 478 -20.97 -22.03 -7.20
N THR A 479 -22.21 -22.49 -7.24
CA THR A 479 -23.35 -21.74 -7.81
C THR A 479 -23.57 -20.41 -7.10
N TYR A 480 -23.48 -20.39 -5.76
CA TYR A 480 -23.62 -19.14 -4.98
C TYR A 480 -22.61 -18.05 -5.37
N VAL A 481 -21.40 -18.44 -5.78
CA VAL A 481 -20.38 -17.48 -6.26
C VAL A 481 -20.85 -16.83 -7.57
N HIS A 482 -21.45 -17.59 -8.48
CA HIS A 482 -22.00 -17.06 -9.72
C HIS A 482 -23.12 -16.04 -9.44
N GLU A 483 -24.05 -16.37 -8.53
CA GLU A 483 -25.17 -15.52 -8.16
C GLU A 483 -24.70 -14.20 -7.53
N ILE A 484 -23.77 -14.27 -6.58
CA ILE A 484 -23.18 -13.10 -5.95
C ILE A 484 -22.44 -12.22 -6.97
N MET A 485 -21.70 -12.81 -7.89
CA MET A 485 -20.99 -12.06 -8.94
C MET A 485 -21.94 -11.41 -9.94
N ASP A 486 -23.06 -12.04 -10.26
CA ASP A 486 -24.11 -11.48 -11.12
C ASP A 486 -24.76 -10.28 -10.46
N GLU A 487 -25.17 -10.40 -9.21
CA GLU A 487 -25.75 -9.32 -8.45
C GLU A 487 -24.78 -8.13 -8.27
N ALA A 488 -23.50 -8.41 -8.07
CA ALA A 488 -22.48 -7.37 -7.98
C ALA A 488 -22.28 -6.59 -9.29
N ALA A 489 -22.63 -7.19 -10.44
CA ALA A 489 -22.59 -6.52 -11.73
C ALA A 489 -23.70 -5.46 -11.88
N VAL A 490 -24.84 -5.64 -11.24
CA VAL A 490 -25.99 -4.72 -11.30
C VAL A 490 -25.67 -3.39 -10.62
N VAL A 491 -26.06 -2.28 -11.23
CA VAL A 491 -25.92 -0.95 -10.63
C VAL A 491 -27.12 -0.72 -9.70
N GLY A 492 -26.85 -0.64 -8.41
CA GLY A 492 -27.90 -0.44 -7.40
C GLY A 492 -27.42 -0.78 -5.99
N PRO A 493 -28.30 -0.61 -4.98
CA PRO A 493 -28.02 -1.07 -3.62
C PRO A 493 -27.89 -2.59 -3.58
N ILE A 494 -27.26 -3.10 -2.53
CA ILE A 494 -27.17 -4.56 -2.29
C ILE A 494 -28.57 -5.03 -1.86
N PRO A 495 -29.13 -6.08 -2.48
CA PRO A 495 -30.41 -6.64 -2.07
C PRO A 495 -30.35 -7.17 -0.64
N LYS A 496 -31.37 -6.85 0.18
CA LYS A 496 -31.42 -7.28 1.59
C LYS A 496 -31.29 -8.80 1.77
N ARG A 497 -31.80 -9.59 0.81
CA ARG A 497 -31.67 -11.06 0.81
C ARG A 497 -30.22 -11.57 0.77
N LEU A 498 -29.27 -10.76 0.26
CA LEU A 498 -27.87 -11.13 0.15
C LEU A 498 -27.00 -10.47 1.24
N MET A 499 -27.54 -9.43 1.93
CA MET A 499 -26.91 -8.92 3.16
C MET A 499 -27.00 -9.91 4.31
N ALA A 500 -28.01 -10.76 4.30
CA ALA A 500 -28.30 -11.71 5.35
C ALA A 500 -27.51 -13.02 5.26
N VAL A 501 -26.64 -13.21 4.25
CA VAL A 501 -25.69 -14.36 4.20
C VAL A 501 -24.62 -14.23 5.29
N SER A 502 -24.50 -13.06 5.94
CA SER A 502 -23.66 -12.84 7.12
C SER A 502 -24.38 -13.11 8.45
N ASP A 503 -25.70 -13.26 8.43
CA ASP A 503 -26.51 -13.49 9.64
C ASP A 503 -26.94 -14.95 9.70
N THR A 504 -26.62 -15.62 10.78
CA THR A 504 -26.81 -17.08 11.01
C THR A 504 -28.26 -17.56 11.03
N SER A 505 -29.22 -16.68 10.68
CA SER A 505 -30.67 -16.99 10.65
C SER A 505 -31.19 -17.47 9.29
N LEU A 506 -30.34 -17.67 8.29
CA LEU A 506 -30.78 -18.13 6.96
C LEU A 506 -30.69 -19.64 6.81
N GLY A 507 -31.78 -20.20 6.24
CA GLY A 507 -32.06 -21.59 6.08
C GLY A 507 -31.00 -22.48 5.42
N PRO A 508 -31.35 -23.69 4.94
CA PRO A 508 -30.40 -24.78 4.63
C PRO A 508 -29.26 -24.43 3.64
N GLU A 509 -29.38 -23.33 2.88
CA GLU A 509 -28.33 -22.87 1.95
C GLU A 509 -27.18 -22.12 2.65
N ALA A 510 -27.46 -21.39 3.74
CA ALA A 510 -26.41 -20.75 4.56
C ALA A 510 -25.65 -21.81 5.37
N ALA A 511 -26.35 -22.84 5.86
CA ALA A 511 -25.74 -24.01 6.49
C ALA A 511 -24.82 -24.76 5.50
N ALA A 512 -25.18 -24.84 4.21
CA ALA A 512 -24.34 -25.42 3.18
C ALA A 512 -23.06 -24.60 2.92
N ILE A 513 -23.10 -23.27 3.04
CA ILE A 513 -21.95 -22.39 2.94
C ILE A 513 -21.03 -22.56 4.17
N ASP A 514 -21.58 -22.64 5.36
CA ASP A 514 -20.82 -22.87 6.59
C ASP A 514 -20.21 -24.28 6.63
N VAL A 515 -20.92 -25.30 6.16
CA VAL A 515 -20.40 -26.67 6.01
C VAL A 515 -19.31 -26.72 4.94
N ALA A 516 -19.47 -26.04 3.80
CA ALA A 516 -18.46 -25.96 2.75
C ALA A 516 -17.19 -25.20 3.21
N LEU A 517 -17.35 -24.29 4.18
CA LEU A 517 -16.25 -23.54 4.81
C LEU A 517 -15.69 -24.21 6.07
N GLY A 518 -16.18 -25.42 6.43
CA GLY A 518 -15.73 -26.18 7.60
C GLY A 518 -16.15 -25.56 8.94
N ARG A 519 -17.19 -24.71 8.95
CA ARG A 519 -17.80 -24.16 10.17
C ARG A 519 -18.93 -25.09 10.60
N GLY A 520 -18.76 -25.77 11.73
CA GLY A 520 -19.88 -26.49 12.36
C GLY A 520 -20.98 -25.52 12.81
N PRO A 521 -22.23 -26.03 13.04
CA PRO A 521 -23.30 -25.21 13.57
C PRO A 521 -22.83 -24.52 14.87
N ARG A 522 -23.01 -23.22 14.94
CA ARG A 522 -22.80 -22.49 16.20
C ARG A 522 -23.94 -22.92 17.12
N ASP A 523 -23.61 -23.70 18.14
CA ASP A 523 -24.55 -23.95 19.23
C ASP A 523 -24.86 -22.59 19.88
N GLU A 524 -26.16 -22.27 19.94
CA GLU A 524 -26.74 -21.08 20.58
C GLU A 524 -26.37 -20.97 22.05
#